data_bb1e1cdd140c7e4727a638b90e5cbfdf
#
_entry.id   bb1e1cdd140c7e4727a638b90e5cbfdf
#
_cell.length_a   1.000
_cell.length_b   1.000
_cell.length_c   1.000
_cell.angle_alpha   90.00
_cell.angle_beta   90.00
_cell.angle_gamma   90.00
#
_symmetry.space_group_name_H-M   'P 1'
#
loop_
_entity.id
_entity.type
_entity.pdbx_description
1 polymer ?
#
loop_
_entity_poly.entity_id
_entity_poly.type
_entity_poly.pdbx_seq_one_letter_code
_entity_poly.pdbx_strand_id
1 'polypeptide(L)'
;ISPKHMTMGMKFNAEAKALGFHDGDILVGTEDGEFKEFDADMFRALSTAQRADIVRDGKPMSISLPGDINLLGMLKSTPQFARPFLPAVVDSVVDGSNAKKMGLRRADRIVAVNGKAVDSYNEFTNEVDRCRDMLAAAQTHADSMAARTLTISYVRTVTGMALGGNTDADKGSMTLAQ
;
A
#
# COMPACT_ATOMS: atom_id res chain seq x y z
N ILE A 1 -1.60 -13.08 8.40
CA ILE A 1 -2.51 -13.22 7.23
C ILE A 1 -1.75 -13.93 6.13
N SER A 2 -2.33 -15.00 5.58
CA SER A 2 -1.72 -15.72 4.47
C SER A 2 -1.63 -14.82 3.22
N PRO A 3 -0.47 -14.78 2.53
CA PRO A 3 -0.30 -13.99 1.32
C PRO A 3 -1.35 -14.24 0.24
N LYS A 4 -1.84 -15.47 0.13
CA LYS A 4 -2.89 -15.83 -0.84
C LYS A 4 -4.25 -15.14 -0.59
N HIS A 5 -4.48 -14.63 0.62
CA HIS A 5 -5.70 -13.90 0.98
C HIS A 5 -5.55 -12.37 0.81
N MET A 6 -4.40 -11.91 0.38
CA MET A 6 -4.17 -10.49 0.07
C MET A 6 -4.69 -10.20 -1.34
N THR A 7 -5.97 -9.87 -1.43
CA THR A 7 -6.70 -9.73 -2.72
C THR A 7 -6.09 -8.74 -3.71
N MET A 8 -5.34 -7.75 -3.22
CA MET A 8 -4.63 -6.79 -4.07
C MET A 8 -3.19 -7.22 -4.37
N GLY A 9 -2.76 -8.37 -3.86
CA GLY A 9 -1.42 -8.86 -4.06
C GLY A 9 -0.37 -8.11 -3.24
N MET A 10 0.84 -8.03 -3.78
CA MET A 10 1.99 -7.46 -3.10
C MET A 10 2.72 -6.46 -3.99
N LYS A 11 3.48 -5.56 -3.36
CA LYS A 11 4.49 -4.74 -4.02
C LYS A 11 5.86 -5.36 -3.87
N PHE A 12 6.67 -5.23 -4.91
CA PHE A 12 8.00 -5.81 -4.97
C PHE A 12 9.05 -4.72 -5.22
N ASN A 13 10.26 -4.94 -4.71
CA ASN A 13 11.38 -4.05 -5.00
C ASN A 13 12.02 -4.36 -6.37
N ALA A 14 13.05 -3.59 -6.74
CA ALA A 14 13.73 -3.77 -8.03
C ALA A 14 14.36 -5.15 -8.18
N GLU A 15 14.92 -5.71 -7.10
CA GLU A 15 15.53 -7.05 -7.10
C GLU A 15 14.49 -8.13 -7.39
N ALA A 16 13.32 -8.07 -6.72
CA ALA A 16 12.23 -9.00 -6.99
C ALA A 16 11.69 -8.86 -8.41
N LYS A 17 11.53 -7.63 -8.90
CA LYS A 17 11.08 -7.38 -10.28
C LYS A 17 12.05 -7.92 -11.31
N ALA A 18 13.36 -7.88 -11.04
CA ALA A 18 14.37 -8.48 -11.90
C ALA A 18 14.24 -10.01 -12.00
N LEU A 19 13.67 -10.67 -10.98
CA LEU A 19 13.38 -12.10 -10.98
C LEU A 19 12.09 -12.47 -11.72
N GLY A 20 11.24 -11.50 -12.03
CA GLY A 20 10.00 -11.69 -12.77
C GLY A 20 8.72 -11.38 -11.98
N PHE A 21 8.82 -10.96 -10.74
CA PHE A 21 7.66 -10.51 -9.96
C PHE A 21 7.14 -9.16 -10.47
N HIS A 22 5.83 -8.98 -10.41
CA HIS A 22 5.16 -7.72 -10.73
C HIS A 22 4.31 -7.26 -9.54
N ASP A 23 4.18 -5.94 -9.39
CA ASP A 23 3.27 -5.38 -8.38
C ASP A 23 1.84 -5.88 -8.64
N GLY A 24 1.18 -6.32 -7.58
CA GLY A 24 -0.14 -6.93 -7.66
C GLY A 24 -0.14 -8.46 -7.72
N ASP A 25 1.00 -9.10 -7.92
CA ASP A 25 1.09 -10.56 -7.87
C ASP A 25 0.71 -11.05 -6.46
N ILE A 26 -0.11 -12.10 -6.41
CA ILE A 26 -0.48 -12.77 -5.17
C ILE A 26 0.47 -13.94 -4.99
N LEU A 27 1.26 -13.92 -3.92
CA LEU A 27 2.15 -15.05 -3.58
C LEU A 27 1.34 -16.21 -3.02
N VAL A 28 1.50 -17.39 -3.61
CA VAL A 28 0.80 -18.61 -3.18
C VAL A 28 1.74 -19.54 -2.44
N GLY A 29 2.91 -19.82 -2.99
CA GLY A 29 3.86 -20.75 -2.41
C GLY A 29 5.09 -20.96 -3.27
N THR A 30 5.80 -22.03 -2.95
CA THR A 30 6.94 -22.55 -3.72
C THR A 30 6.71 -24.00 -4.08
N GLU A 31 7.69 -24.66 -4.71
CA GLU A 31 7.67 -26.11 -4.95
C GLU A 31 7.53 -26.93 -3.66
N ASP A 32 7.88 -26.37 -2.51
CA ASP A 32 7.79 -27.03 -1.21
C ASP A 32 6.41 -26.89 -0.54
N GLY A 33 5.52 -26.07 -1.08
CA GLY A 33 4.17 -25.90 -0.60
C GLY A 33 3.70 -24.45 -0.51
N GLU A 34 2.46 -24.29 -0.04
CA GLU A 34 1.83 -22.98 0.11
C GLU A 34 2.36 -22.21 1.34
N PHE A 35 2.46 -20.89 1.21
CA PHE A 35 2.76 -20.00 2.33
C PHE A 35 1.58 -19.94 3.31
N LYS A 36 1.87 -20.09 4.58
CA LYS A 36 0.86 -19.99 5.65
C LYS A 36 0.65 -18.55 6.09
N GLU A 37 1.75 -17.83 6.26
CA GLU A 37 1.72 -16.44 6.73
C GLU A 37 2.77 -15.59 6.02
N PHE A 38 2.56 -14.28 6.06
CA PHE A 38 3.55 -13.30 5.61
C PHE A 38 4.52 -13.02 6.77
N ASP A 39 5.63 -13.73 6.77
CA ASP A 39 6.67 -13.64 7.80
C ASP A 39 8.06 -13.95 7.23
N ALA A 40 9.04 -14.05 8.12
CA ALA A 40 10.42 -14.36 7.72
C ALA A 40 10.57 -15.75 7.09
N ASP A 41 9.72 -16.70 7.46
CA ASP A 41 9.75 -18.05 6.90
C ASP A 41 9.34 -18.06 5.41
N MET A 42 8.42 -17.18 5.02
CA MET A 42 8.09 -16.97 3.61
C MET A 42 9.33 -16.52 2.81
N PHE A 43 10.08 -15.55 3.31
CA PHE A 43 11.32 -15.09 2.66
C PHE A 43 12.40 -16.18 2.65
N ARG A 44 12.50 -16.94 3.72
CA ARG A 44 13.44 -18.09 3.77
C ARG A 44 13.08 -19.11 2.70
N ALA A 45 11.82 -19.47 2.56
CA ALA A 45 11.36 -20.38 1.51
C ALA A 45 11.66 -19.84 0.12
N LEU A 46 11.40 -18.57 -0.15
CA LEU A 46 11.72 -17.93 -1.44
C LEU A 46 13.22 -17.92 -1.74
N SER A 47 14.07 -17.74 -0.72
CA SER A 47 15.52 -17.64 -0.91
C SER A 47 16.15 -18.91 -1.44
N THR A 48 15.60 -20.08 -1.09
CA THR A 48 16.11 -21.39 -1.51
C THR A 48 15.27 -22.03 -2.62
N ALA A 49 14.14 -21.45 -2.98
CA ALA A 49 13.23 -21.99 -3.98
C ALA A 49 13.76 -21.84 -5.40
N GLN A 50 13.43 -22.79 -6.25
CA GLN A 50 13.65 -22.73 -7.69
C GLN A 50 12.41 -22.26 -8.46
N ARG A 51 11.27 -22.19 -7.79
CA ARG A 51 9.98 -21.77 -8.34
C ARG A 51 9.17 -21.04 -7.30
N ALA A 52 8.53 -19.97 -7.70
CA ALA A 52 7.47 -19.32 -6.93
C ALA A 52 6.14 -19.46 -7.65
N ASP A 53 5.13 -19.89 -6.93
CA ASP A 53 3.76 -19.96 -7.45
C ASP A 53 3.04 -18.66 -7.08
N ILE A 54 2.46 -18.01 -8.08
CA ILE A 54 1.76 -16.73 -7.95
C ILE A 54 0.42 -16.77 -8.68
N VAL A 55 -0.44 -15.80 -8.36
CA VAL A 55 -1.61 -15.47 -9.17
C VAL A 55 -1.45 -14.06 -9.70
N ARG A 56 -1.49 -13.90 -11.01
CA ARG A 56 -1.42 -12.61 -11.72
C ARG A 56 -2.67 -12.44 -12.56
N ASP A 57 -3.36 -11.32 -12.35
CA ASP A 57 -4.61 -11.01 -13.08
C ASP A 57 -5.63 -12.16 -13.01
N GLY A 58 -5.75 -12.80 -11.85
CA GLY A 58 -6.64 -13.92 -11.61
C GLY A 58 -6.17 -15.26 -12.20
N LYS A 59 -4.97 -15.33 -12.79
CA LYS A 59 -4.43 -16.54 -13.41
C LYS A 59 -3.26 -17.11 -12.62
N PRO A 60 -3.26 -18.42 -12.28
CA PRO A 60 -2.11 -19.06 -11.69
C PRO A 60 -0.90 -19.04 -12.63
N MET A 61 0.25 -18.65 -12.10
CA MET A 61 1.52 -18.60 -12.82
C MET A 61 2.66 -19.07 -11.92
N SER A 62 3.78 -19.42 -12.53
CA SER A 62 5.01 -19.76 -11.81
C SER A 62 6.16 -18.89 -12.31
N ILE A 63 7.02 -18.48 -11.38
CA ILE A 63 8.22 -17.71 -11.65
C ILE A 63 9.43 -18.58 -11.30
N SER A 64 10.39 -18.68 -12.22
CA SER A 64 11.64 -19.39 -11.98
C SER A 64 12.55 -18.56 -11.08
N LEU A 65 13.08 -19.19 -10.03
CA LEU A 65 13.99 -18.58 -9.06
C LEU A 65 15.35 -19.26 -9.10
N PRO A 66 16.44 -18.54 -8.73
CA PRO A 66 17.80 -19.09 -8.82
C PRO A 66 18.11 -20.14 -7.75
N GLY A 67 17.35 -20.22 -6.66
CA GLY A 67 17.58 -21.17 -5.56
C GLY A 67 18.65 -20.73 -4.55
N ASP A 68 19.27 -19.58 -4.75
CA ASP A 68 20.39 -19.06 -3.94
C ASP A 68 20.27 -17.54 -3.66
N ILE A 69 19.06 -17.05 -3.50
CA ILE A 69 18.83 -15.63 -3.19
C ILE A 69 19.35 -15.33 -1.77
N ASN A 70 20.05 -14.21 -1.61
CA ASN A 70 20.56 -13.78 -0.31
C ASN A 70 19.41 -13.41 0.64
N LEU A 71 19.14 -14.29 1.60
CA LEU A 71 18.06 -14.10 2.59
C LEU A 71 18.26 -12.81 3.41
N LEU A 72 19.46 -12.52 3.84
CA LEU A 72 19.75 -11.28 4.58
C LEU A 72 19.48 -10.04 3.73
N GLY A 73 19.82 -10.09 2.47
CA GLY A 73 19.50 -9.04 1.50
C GLY A 73 17.98 -8.83 1.38
N MET A 74 17.22 -9.91 1.28
CA MET A 74 15.75 -9.84 1.22
C MET A 74 15.15 -9.21 2.48
N LEU A 75 15.63 -9.60 3.67
CA LEU A 75 15.09 -9.14 4.95
C LEU A 75 15.49 -7.70 5.28
N LYS A 76 16.65 -7.25 4.81
CA LYS A 76 17.20 -5.92 5.12
C LYS A 76 17.00 -4.90 4.01
N SER A 77 16.53 -5.31 2.83
CA SER A 77 16.36 -4.40 1.70
C SER A 77 15.34 -3.30 1.99
N THR A 78 15.64 -2.10 1.49
CA THR A 78 14.74 -0.96 1.56
C THR A 78 14.59 -0.36 0.16
N PRO A 79 13.41 -0.40 -0.46
CA PRO A 79 12.18 -1.07 0.01
C PRO A 79 12.32 -2.58 0.19
N GLN A 80 11.43 -3.17 1.00
CA GLN A 80 11.43 -4.62 1.20
C GLN A 80 11.25 -5.39 -0.11
N PHE A 81 11.84 -6.58 -0.19
CA PHE A 81 11.74 -7.48 -1.35
C PHE A 81 10.29 -7.69 -1.78
N ALA A 82 9.43 -7.99 -0.83
CA ALA A 82 7.98 -8.07 -1.03
C ALA A 82 7.27 -7.49 0.19
N ARG A 83 6.20 -6.73 -0.05
CA ARG A 83 5.38 -6.14 1.01
C ARG A 83 3.90 -6.19 0.62
N PRO A 84 2.97 -6.28 1.58
CA PRO A 84 1.55 -6.27 1.27
C PRO A 84 1.13 -5.00 0.54
N PHE A 85 0.31 -5.17 -0.50
CA PHE A 85 -0.33 -4.06 -1.18
C PHE A 85 -1.68 -3.80 -0.51
N LEU A 86 -1.68 -2.91 0.48
CA LEU A 86 -2.89 -2.56 1.23
C LEU A 86 -3.47 -1.27 0.66
N PRO A 87 -4.74 -1.25 0.25
CA PRO A 87 -5.38 -0.02 -0.20
C PRO A 87 -5.52 0.97 0.96
N ALA A 88 -5.43 2.27 0.66
CA ALA A 88 -5.65 3.33 1.62
C ALA A 88 -7.15 3.57 1.84
N VAL A 89 -7.83 2.61 2.45
CA VAL A 89 -9.28 2.67 2.74
C VAL A 89 -9.50 3.06 4.20
N VAL A 90 -10.39 4.02 4.41
CA VAL A 90 -10.75 4.49 5.75
C VAL A 90 -11.55 3.40 6.46
N ASP A 91 -11.03 2.91 7.59
CA ASP A 91 -11.71 1.91 8.43
C ASP A 91 -12.66 2.58 9.43
N SER A 92 -12.19 3.63 10.09
CA SER A 92 -13.00 4.41 11.02
C SER A 92 -12.55 5.88 11.03
N VAL A 93 -13.47 6.76 11.42
CA VAL A 93 -13.18 8.19 11.56
C VAL A 93 -13.54 8.61 12.98
N VAL A 94 -12.57 9.16 13.70
CA VAL A 94 -12.76 9.59 15.08
C VAL A 94 -13.59 10.87 15.12
N ASP A 95 -14.58 10.91 15.99
CA ASP A 95 -15.42 12.10 16.19
C ASP A 95 -14.57 13.29 16.65
N GLY A 96 -14.84 14.46 16.07
CA GLY A 96 -14.08 15.68 16.35
C GLY A 96 -12.74 15.78 15.62
N SER A 97 -12.30 14.74 14.93
CA SER A 97 -11.05 14.77 14.16
C SER A 97 -11.16 15.67 12.91
N ASN A 98 -10.00 16.07 12.40
CA ASN A 98 -9.94 16.82 11.14
C ASN A 98 -10.49 16.00 9.97
N ALA A 99 -10.26 14.70 9.97
CA ALA A 99 -10.82 13.79 8.97
C ALA A 99 -12.35 13.82 8.96
N LYS A 100 -12.99 13.85 10.15
CA LYS A 100 -14.45 13.98 10.27
C LYS A 100 -14.95 15.34 9.77
N LYS A 101 -14.22 16.40 10.12
CA LYS A 101 -14.57 17.78 9.71
C LYS A 101 -14.53 17.96 8.19
N MET A 102 -13.60 17.33 7.51
CA MET A 102 -13.51 17.36 6.04
C MET A 102 -14.48 16.41 5.34
N GLY A 103 -15.23 15.62 6.08
CA GLY A 103 -16.26 14.75 5.55
C GLY A 103 -15.82 13.34 5.14
N LEU A 104 -14.62 12.89 5.53
CA LEU A 104 -14.21 11.50 5.32
C LEU A 104 -15.13 10.54 6.07
N ARG A 105 -15.41 9.41 5.45
CA ARG A 105 -16.27 8.36 6.00
C ARG A 105 -15.61 7.01 5.89
N ARG A 106 -16.11 6.05 6.66
CA ARG A 106 -15.71 4.65 6.52
C ARG A 106 -15.88 4.18 5.07
N ALA A 107 -14.95 3.38 4.61
CA ALA A 107 -14.88 2.82 3.25
C ALA A 107 -14.49 3.83 2.15
N ASP A 108 -14.24 5.09 2.44
CA ASP A 108 -13.63 6.00 1.49
C ASP A 108 -12.22 5.52 1.13
N ARG A 109 -11.89 5.51 -0.15
CA ARG A 109 -10.56 5.16 -0.64
C ARG A 109 -9.77 6.41 -0.97
N ILE A 110 -8.65 6.60 -0.30
CA ILE A 110 -7.75 7.72 -0.56
C ILE A 110 -6.92 7.42 -1.80
N VAL A 111 -6.96 8.31 -2.78
CA VAL A 111 -6.29 8.14 -4.07
C VAL A 111 -5.19 9.16 -4.35
N ALA A 112 -5.16 10.28 -3.62
CA ALA A 112 -4.09 11.27 -3.74
C ALA A 112 -3.95 12.10 -2.47
N VAL A 113 -2.73 12.58 -2.23
CA VAL A 113 -2.40 13.54 -1.16
C VAL A 113 -1.64 14.70 -1.79
N ASN A 114 -2.14 15.92 -1.63
CA ASN A 114 -1.56 17.13 -2.22
C ASN A 114 -1.31 17.02 -3.74
N GLY A 115 -2.22 16.34 -4.45
CA GLY A 115 -2.09 16.11 -5.89
C GLY A 115 -1.15 14.96 -6.28
N LYS A 116 -0.45 14.34 -5.32
CA LYS A 116 0.38 13.17 -5.58
C LYS A 116 -0.46 11.90 -5.42
N ALA A 117 -0.54 11.11 -6.47
CA ALA A 117 -1.28 9.85 -6.45
C ALA A 117 -0.69 8.88 -5.41
N VAL A 118 -1.57 8.26 -4.64
CA VAL A 118 -1.24 7.18 -3.71
C VAL A 118 -2.10 5.97 -4.05
N ASP A 119 -1.52 4.80 -4.09
CA ASP A 119 -2.21 3.56 -4.45
C ASP A 119 -2.26 2.56 -3.30
N SER A 120 -1.62 2.87 -2.17
CA SER A 120 -1.59 2.02 -1.00
C SER A 120 -1.57 2.82 0.30
N TYR A 121 -1.94 2.15 1.39
CA TYR A 121 -1.86 2.72 2.73
C TYR A 121 -0.43 3.17 3.09
N ASN A 122 0.57 2.42 2.67
CA ASN A 122 1.98 2.76 2.93
C ASN A 122 2.38 4.05 2.21
N GLU A 123 1.97 4.25 0.98
CA GLU A 123 2.25 5.49 0.25
C GLU A 123 1.52 6.67 0.87
N PHE A 124 0.28 6.47 1.31
CA PHE A 124 -0.48 7.49 2.03
C PHE A 124 0.24 7.93 3.32
N THR A 125 0.66 6.99 4.16
CA THR A 125 1.36 7.30 5.41
C THR A 125 2.71 7.98 5.16
N ASN A 126 3.45 7.56 4.14
CA ASN A 126 4.71 8.17 3.76
C ASN A 126 4.52 9.65 3.35
N GLU A 127 3.48 9.97 2.59
CA GLU A 127 3.18 11.35 2.22
C GLU A 127 2.76 12.21 3.42
N VAL A 128 1.98 11.66 4.33
CA VAL A 128 1.61 12.36 5.58
C VAL A 128 2.84 12.63 6.43
N ASP A 129 3.73 11.67 6.58
CA ASP A 129 4.98 11.82 7.35
C ASP A 129 5.89 12.85 6.70
N ARG A 130 6.01 12.84 5.38
CA ARG A 130 6.76 13.86 4.65
C ARG A 130 6.21 15.27 4.91
N CYS A 131 4.91 15.44 4.93
CA CYS A 131 4.28 16.73 5.24
C CYS A 131 4.53 17.16 6.69
N ARG A 132 4.55 16.22 7.63
CA ARG A 132 4.92 16.50 9.03
C ARG A 132 6.38 16.95 9.16
N ASP A 133 7.29 16.31 8.44
CA ASP A 133 8.69 16.69 8.42
C ASP A 133 8.88 18.09 7.84
N MET A 134 8.15 18.43 6.77
CA MET A 134 8.14 19.78 6.22
C MET A 134 7.62 20.81 7.23
N LEU A 135 6.58 20.47 7.99
CA LEU A 135 6.04 21.32 9.05
C LEU A 135 7.09 21.57 10.15
N ALA A 136 7.79 20.52 10.59
CA ALA A 136 8.84 20.62 11.59
C ALA A 136 10.03 21.47 11.12
N ALA A 137 10.32 21.48 9.81
CA ALA A 137 11.39 22.26 9.20
C ALA A 137 10.96 23.68 8.78
N ALA A 138 9.66 24.03 8.89
CA ALA A 138 9.15 25.31 8.46
C ALA A 138 9.73 26.49 9.29
N GLN A 139 10.30 27.48 8.60
CA GLN A 139 10.97 28.63 9.24
C GLN A 139 10.08 29.86 9.30
N THR A 140 9.02 29.93 8.51
CA THR A 140 8.09 31.06 8.47
C THR A 140 6.68 30.62 8.81
N HIS A 141 5.83 31.56 9.24
CA HIS A 141 4.42 31.28 9.49
C HIS A 141 3.69 30.84 8.23
N ALA A 142 3.99 31.43 7.08
CA ALA A 142 3.41 31.07 5.79
C ALA A 142 3.80 29.62 5.39
N ASP A 143 5.06 29.23 5.56
CA ASP A 143 5.54 27.88 5.29
C ASP A 143 4.89 26.87 6.23
N SER A 144 4.74 27.23 7.51
CA SER A 144 4.05 26.40 8.51
C SER A 144 2.58 26.17 8.14
N MET A 145 1.86 27.20 7.71
CA MET A 145 0.47 27.07 7.29
C MET A 145 0.34 26.22 6.03
N ALA A 146 1.22 26.38 5.05
CA ALA A 146 1.23 25.56 3.85
C ALA A 146 1.50 24.08 4.16
N ALA A 147 2.44 23.80 5.06
CA ALA A 147 2.78 22.43 5.46
C ALA A 147 1.70 21.77 6.33
N ARG A 148 0.88 22.54 7.05
CA ARG A 148 -0.23 22.01 7.86
C ARG A 148 -1.42 21.56 7.04
N THR A 149 -1.61 22.12 5.85
CA THR A 149 -2.78 21.82 5.04
C THR A 149 -2.51 20.65 4.12
N LEU A 150 -3.30 19.59 4.29
CA LEU A 150 -3.29 18.44 3.39
C LEU A 150 -4.55 18.46 2.55
N THR A 151 -4.40 18.39 1.23
CA THR A 151 -5.49 18.13 0.31
C THR A 151 -5.55 16.63 0.04
N ILE A 152 -6.64 15.99 0.43
CA ILE A 152 -6.85 14.56 0.24
C ILE A 152 -7.92 14.36 -0.81
N SER A 153 -7.58 13.62 -1.85
CA SER A 153 -8.52 13.17 -2.87
C SER A 153 -8.94 11.74 -2.53
N TYR A 154 -10.23 11.48 -2.54
CA TYR A 154 -10.78 10.18 -2.20
C TYR A 154 -11.92 9.79 -3.14
N VAL A 155 -12.16 8.49 -3.23
CA VAL A 155 -13.26 7.92 -4.00
C VAL A 155 -14.24 7.27 -3.03
N ARG A 156 -15.50 7.59 -3.17
CA ARG A 156 -16.59 7.05 -2.37
C ARG A 156 -17.54 6.26 -3.25
N THR A 157 -17.84 5.03 -2.87
CA THR A 157 -18.87 4.24 -3.51
C THR A 157 -20.22 4.63 -2.94
N VAL A 158 -21.13 5.13 -3.77
CA VAL A 158 -22.51 5.43 -3.37
C VAL A 158 -23.32 4.14 -3.46
N THR A 159 -23.66 3.56 -2.30
CA THR A 159 -24.55 2.40 -2.23
C THR A 159 -26.00 2.85 -2.45
N GLY A 160 -26.71 2.19 -3.38
CA GLY A 160 -28.13 2.42 -3.64
C GLY A 160 -28.44 2.87 -5.08
N MET A 161 -27.47 3.23 -5.85
CA MET A 161 -27.59 3.43 -7.29
C MET A 161 -27.24 2.14 -8.01
N ALA A 162 -28.22 1.38 -8.36
CA ALA A 162 -28.13 -0.03 -8.78
C ALA A 162 -27.50 -0.25 -10.16
N LEU A 163 -26.86 0.67 -10.78
CA LEU A 163 -26.32 0.49 -12.11
C LEU A 163 -24.89 1.00 -12.22
N GLY A 164 -23.96 0.08 -12.08
CA GLY A 164 -22.62 0.26 -12.59
C GLY A 164 -21.69 1.15 -11.79
N GLY A 165 -21.73 1.08 -10.44
CA GLY A 165 -20.68 1.61 -9.58
C GLY A 165 -20.24 3.03 -9.91
N ASN A 166 -21.11 4.02 -9.76
CA ASN A 166 -20.68 5.42 -9.79
C ASN A 166 -19.79 5.69 -8.59
N THR A 167 -18.51 5.83 -8.85
CA THR A 167 -17.55 6.35 -7.89
C THR A 167 -17.41 7.84 -8.12
N ASP A 168 -17.93 8.63 -7.20
CA ASP A 168 -17.66 10.06 -7.20
C ASP A 168 -16.31 10.31 -6.53
N ALA A 169 -15.43 11.02 -7.21
CA ALA A 169 -14.17 11.47 -6.64
C ALA A 169 -14.42 12.81 -5.93
N ASP A 170 -14.34 12.79 -4.61
CA ASP A 170 -14.43 13.98 -3.77
C ASP A 170 -13.04 14.43 -3.30
N LYS A 171 -12.90 15.72 -3.05
CA LYS A 171 -11.69 16.34 -2.52
C LYS A 171 -11.99 17.06 -1.23
N GLY A 172 -11.16 16.84 -0.24
CA GLY A 172 -11.24 17.55 1.02
C GLY A 172 -9.86 18.02 1.45
N SER A 173 -9.86 19.01 2.35
CA SER A 173 -8.62 19.50 2.98
C SER A 173 -8.68 19.29 4.47
N MET A 174 -7.56 18.89 5.06
CA MET A 174 -7.44 18.84 6.51
C MET A 174 -6.15 19.53 6.97
N THR A 175 -6.19 20.05 8.19
CA THR A 175 -5.04 20.66 8.84
C THR A 175 -4.37 19.65 9.75
N LEU A 176 -3.06 19.47 9.61
CA LEU A 176 -2.27 18.62 10.49
C LEU A 176 -2.21 19.25 11.90
N ALA A 177 -2.42 18.44 12.93
CA ALA A 177 -2.14 18.82 14.30
C ALA A 177 -0.63 18.96 14.52
N GLN A 178 -0.25 19.97 15.32
CA GLN A 178 1.14 20.13 15.74
C GLN A 178 1.56 19.04 16.72
#